data_e26be27ae117f31be1dd4e76c5db899c
#
_entry.id   e26be27ae117f31be1dd4e76c5db899c
#
_cell.length_a   1.000
_cell.length_b   1.000
_cell.length_c   1.000
_cell.angle_alpha   90.00
_cell.angle_beta   90.00
_cell.angle_gamma   90.00
#
_symmetry.space_group_name_H-M   'P 1'
#
loop_
_entity.id
_entity.type
_entity.pdbx_description
1 polymer ?
#
loop_
_entity_poly.entity_id
_entity_poly.type
_entity_poly.pdbx_seq_one_letter_code
_entity_poly.pdbx_strand_id
1 'polypeptide(L)'
;MYREHPVTIVRYCKKYIWLLIIPIIRALTNFRHFQFTAETFKSWIKWSFFDGLVFLIIIAAGFTKWYFTFFSYDNKTVKREYRFLFSSRCSITEKSIVSVIAEKVFYLRPLKVVKLYFDTTSGNISDSDISLVVSYKDYEKMKQTLKVFERTKNIPPMEKPKILNVILFSLFFSSSLSGTVYVAAVLLQGRKNIIDIINELQVQQKLNELSFSISSKLKIVPPAIIALLAVLIFLWFISFISNCIRYLKFKITKRERYIEIDYGLITKRYYYIDSSRINYTDLRQNILMKFKPIDMYSITASCPGYGNKSTQIPVFVPSMRKEKLKKMLEMLMPDQTI
;
A
#
# COMPACT_ATOMS: atom_id res chain seq x y z
N MET A 1 -1.31 -10.03 -28.53
CA MET A 1 -1.85 -10.33 -27.20
C MET A 1 -0.73 -10.87 -26.32
N TYR A 2 -0.66 -10.38 -25.09
CA TYR A 2 0.37 -10.72 -24.12
C TYR A 2 -0.30 -11.37 -22.92
N ARG A 3 0.42 -12.24 -22.19
CA ARG A 3 -0.03 -12.76 -20.90
C ARG A 3 0.54 -11.94 -19.77
N GLU A 4 -0.24 -11.81 -18.67
CA GLU A 4 0.28 -11.24 -17.44
C GLU A 4 1.45 -12.10 -16.90
N HIS A 5 2.33 -11.50 -16.11
CA HIS A 5 3.46 -12.21 -15.52
C HIS A 5 2.98 -13.34 -14.57
N PRO A 6 3.63 -14.53 -14.53
CA PRO A 6 3.19 -15.68 -13.70
C PRO A 6 3.00 -15.35 -12.21
N VAL A 7 3.70 -14.37 -11.67
CA VAL A 7 3.50 -13.87 -10.30
C VAL A 7 2.04 -13.47 -10.02
N THR A 8 1.27 -13.18 -11.05
CA THR A 8 -0.16 -12.85 -10.91
C THR A 8 -0.97 -14.05 -10.38
N ILE A 9 -0.49 -15.28 -10.54
CA ILE A 9 -1.10 -16.48 -9.95
C ILE A 9 -1.29 -16.29 -8.44
N VAL A 10 -0.24 -15.81 -7.73
CA VAL A 10 -0.30 -15.56 -6.29
C VAL A 10 -1.38 -14.53 -5.95
N ARG A 11 -1.53 -13.50 -6.78
CA ARG A 11 -2.58 -12.48 -6.62
C ARG A 11 -3.99 -13.09 -6.77
N TYR A 12 -4.16 -14.00 -7.72
CA TYR A 12 -5.45 -14.68 -7.93
C TYR A 12 -5.75 -15.68 -6.81
N CYS A 13 -4.73 -16.41 -6.33
CA CYS A 13 -4.86 -17.30 -5.17
C CYS A 13 -5.32 -16.56 -3.93
N LYS A 14 -4.88 -15.28 -3.73
CA LYS A 14 -5.29 -14.46 -2.58
C LYS A 14 -6.82 -14.37 -2.43
N LYS A 15 -7.57 -14.37 -3.52
CA LYS A 15 -9.05 -14.33 -3.48
C LYS A 15 -9.65 -15.57 -2.83
N TYR A 16 -8.96 -16.70 -2.90
CA TYR A 16 -9.42 -18.02 -2.39
C TYR A 16 -8.75 -18.38 -1.06
N ILE A 17 -7.94 -17.49 -0.49
CA ILE A 17 -7.18 -17.77 0.75
C ILE A 17 -8.10 -18.04 1.93
N TRP A 18 -9.34 -17.54 1.90
CA TRP A 18 -10.36 -17.81 2.92
C TRP A 18 -10.70 -19.31 3.02
N LEU A 19 -10.51 -20.11 1.96
CA LEU A 19 -10.69 -21.57 2.00
C LEU A 19 -9.69 -22.24 2.95
N LEU A 20 -8.55 -21.59 3.24
CA LEU A 20 -7.56 -22.09 4.20
C LEU A 20 -8.02 -21.95 5.65
N ILE A 21 -9.13 -21.25 5.92
CA ILE A 21 -9.69 -21.14 7.27
C ILE A 21 -10.01 -22.54 7.84
N ILE A 22 -10.54 -23.45 7.03
CA ILE A 22 -10.88 -24.83 7.45
C ILE A 22 -9.62 -25.60 7.88
N PRO A 23 -8.56 -25.72 7.07
CA PRO A 23 -7.29 -26.29 7.50
C PRO A 23 -6.70 -25.62 8.75
N ILE A 24 -6.75 -24.29 8.83
CA ILE A 24 -6.19 -23.54 9.97
C ILE A 24 -6.94 -23.85 11.27
N ILE A 25 -8.28 -23.83 11.25
CA ILE A 25 -9.08 -24.18 12.43
C ILE A 25 -8.79 -25.61 12.87
N ARG A 26 -8.72 -26.55 11.93
CA ARG A 26 -8.38 -27.94 12.20
C ARG A 26 -6.97 -28.08 12.78
N ALA A 27 -6.00 -27.39 12.23
CA ALA A 27 -4.63 -27.41 12.75
C ALA A 27 -4.58 -26.88 14.19
N LEU A 28 -5.28 -25.79 14.49
CA LEU A 28 -5.35 -25.21 15.83
C LEU A 28 -6.03 -26.14 16.86
N THR A 29 -7.10 -26.83 16.47
CA THR A 29 -7.79 -27.78 17.35
C THR A 29 -6.96 -29.02 17.62
N ASN A 30 -6.28 -29.55 16.60
CA ASN A 30 -5.45 -30.74 16.74
C ASN A 30 -4.14 -30.46 17.47
N PHE A 31 -3.57 -29.25 17.32
CA PHE A 31 -2.31 -28.86 17.99
C PHE A 31 -2.45 -28.88 19.53
N ARG A 32 -3.62 -28.61 20.05
CA ARG A 32 -3.91 -28.62 21.50
C ARG A 32 -3.86 -30.02 22.14
N HIS A 33 -3.98 -31.08 21.33
CA HIS A 33 -3.98 -32.48 21.75
C HIS A 33 -2.83 -33.30 21.13
N PHE A 34 -1.83 -32.61 20.54
CA PHE A 34 -0.75 -33.28 19.81
C PHE A 34 0.23 -33.92 20.80
N GLN A 35 0.14 -35.25 20.90
CA GLN A 35 1.16 -36.07 21.55
C GLN A 35 2.03 -36.73 20.47
N PHE A 36 3.36 -36.69 20.62
CA PHE A 36 4.30 -37.29 19.68
C PHE A 36 4.28 -38.83 19.73
N THR A 37 3.19 -39.44 19.29
CA THR A 37 3.05 -40.89 19.14
C THR A 37 2.97 -41.26 17.66
N ALA A 38 3.40 -42.49 17.31
CA ALA A 38 3.35 -42.96 15.91
C ALA A 38 1.93 -42.96 15.32
N GLU A 39 0.93 -43.17 16.14
CA GLU A 39 -0.50 -43.15 15.72
C GLU A 39 -1.01 -41.74 15.45
N THR A 40 -0.64 -40.75 16.29
CA THR A 40 -0.98 -39.36 16.09
C THR A 40 -0.30 -38.81 14.83
N PHE A 41 0.92 -39.25 14.54
CA PHE A 41 1.64 -38.88 13.31
C PHE A 41 0.98 -39.43 12.05
N LYS A 42 0.52 -40.72 12.06
CA LYS A 42 -0.22 -41.33 10.94
C LYS A 42 -1.56 -40.60 10.70
N SER A 43 -2.30 -40.30 11.77
CA SER A 43 -3.56 -39.56 11.66
C SER A 43 -3.33 -38.13 11.12
N TRP A 44 -2.28 -37.46 11.56
CA TRP A 44 -1.91 -36.14 11.08
C TRP A 44 -1.58 -36.16 9.57
N ILE A 45 -0.81 -37.11 9.06
CA ILE A 45 -0.53 -37.25 7.63
C ILE A 45 -1.83 -37.47 6.84
N LYS A 46 -2.73 -38.30 7.31
CA LYS A 46 -4.01 -38.55 6.64
C LYS A 46 -4.85 -37.28 6.50
N TRP A 47 -4.88 -36.45 7.53
CA TRP A 47 -5.60 -35.18 7.50
C TRP A 47 -4.86 -34.10 6.70
N SER A 48 -3.53 -34.09 6.72
CA SER A 48 -2.70 -33.17 5.90
C SER A 48 -2.90 -33.41 4.42
N PHE A 49 -3.26 -34.60 3.99
CA PHE A 49 -3.59 -34.88 2.59
C PHE A 49 -4.79 -34.05 2.12
N PHE A 50 -5.84 -33.96 2.93
CA PHE A 50 -7.02 -33.14 2.61
C PHE A 50 -6.67 -31.65 2.57
N ASP A 51 -5.85 -31.18 3.49
CA ASP A 51 -5.40 -29.78 3.53
C ASP A 51 -4.52 -29.46 2.32
N GLY A 52 -3.67 -30.40 1.90
CA GLY A 52 -2.89 -30.33 0.66
C GLY A 52 -3.78 -30.26 -0.60
N LEU A 53 -4.88 -31.00 -0.63
CA LEU A 53 -5.83 -30.97 -1.74
C LEU A 53 -6.52 -29.61 -1.83
N VAL A 54 -6.95 -29.01 -0.71
CA VAL A 54 -7.51 -27.65 -0.67
C VAL A 54 -6.50 -26.63 -1.20
N PHE A 55 -5.24 -26.74 -0.79
CA PHE A 55 -4.16 -25.88 -1.26
C PHE A 55 -3.93 -26.02 -2.78
N LEU A 56 -3.95 -27.26 -3.28
CA LEU A 56 -3.82 -27.56 -4.70
C LEU A 56 -4.98 -26.96 -5.52
N ILE A 57 -6.21 -27.07 -5.03
CA ILE A 57 -7.39 -26.44 -5.66
C ILE A 57 -7.22 -24.92 -5.75
N ILE A 58 -6.73 -24.28 -4.69
CA ILE A 58 -6.48 -22.82 -4.70
C ILE A 58 -5.44 -22.44 -5.76
N ILE A 59 -4.34 -23.21 -5.84
CA ILE A 59 -3.31 -22.97 -6.84
C ILE A 59 -3.86 -23.22 -8.26
N ALA A 60 -4.59 -24.32 -8.47
CA ALA A 60 -5.20 -24.65 -9.76
C ALA A 60 -6.18 -23.55 -10.21
N ALA A 61 -7.02 -23.05 -9.32
CA ALA A 61 -7.93 -21.94 -9.61
C ALA A 61 -7.18 -20.65 -9.97
N GLY A 62 -6.12 -20.31 -9.23
CA GLY A 62 -5.25 -19.17 -9.52
C GLY A 62 -4.53 -19.31 -10.86
N PHE A 63 -4.01 -20.51 -11.15
CA PHE A 63 -3.34 -20.83 -12.41
C PHE A 63 -4.30 -20.76 -13.61
N THR A 64 -5.47 -21.36 -13.50
CA THR A 64 -6.51 -21.31 -14.53
C THR A 64 -6.87 -19.87 -14.87
N LYS A 65 -7.10 -19.05 -13.84
CA LYS A 65 -7.42 -17.64 -14.06
C LYS A 65 -6.28 -16.88 -14.75
N TRP A 66 -5.04 -17.11 -14.36
CA TRP A 66 -3.88 -16.52 -15.02
C TRP A 66 -3.74 -17.00 -16.47
N TYR A 67 -3.90 -18.29 -16.71
CA TYR A 67 -3.73 -18.89 -18.04
C TYR A 67 -4.68 -18.32 -19.08
N PHE A 68 -5.92 -18.03 -18.69
CA PHE A 68 -6.96 -17.50 -19.57
C PHE A 68 -7.09 -15.96 -19.52
N THR A 69 -6.20 -15.26 -18.80
CA THR A 69 -6.17 -13.80 -18.78
C THR A 69 -5.11 -13.28 -19.73
N PHE A 70 -5.53 -12.45 -20.69
CA PHE A 70 -4.67 -11.82 -21.68
C PHE A 70 -4.81 -10.30 -21.60
N PHE A 71 -3.77 -9.60 -22.02
CA PHE A 71 -3.84 -8.16 -22.23
C PHE A 71 -3.26 -7.79 -23.59
N SER A 72 -3.71 -6.68 -24.13
CA SER A 72 -3.16 -6.04 -25.31
C SER A 72 -3.18 -4.54 -25.15
N TYR A 73 -2.24 -3.90 -25.76
CA TYR A 73 -2.17 -2.44 -25.80
C TYR A 73 -1.78 -1.98 -27.21
N ASP A 74 -2.31 -0.85 -27.57
CA ASP A 74 -2.04 -0.16 -28.82
C ASP A 74 -1.97 1.34 -28.52
N ASN A 75 -1.57 2.16 -29.48
CA ASN A 75 -1.45 3.63 -29.34
C ASN A 75 -2.73 4.32 -28.84
N LYS A 76 -3.87 3.67 -28.95
CA LYS A 76 -5.19 4.25 -28.59
C LYS A 76 -5.93 3.51 -27.48
N THR A 77 -5.58 2.27 -27.21
CA THR A 77 -6.38 1.43 -26.30
C THR A 77 -5.53 0.49 -25.47
N VAL A 78 -5.96 0.28 -24.22
CA VAL A 78 -5.48 -0.79 -23.34
C VAL A 78 -6.62 -1.74 -23.11
N LYS A 79 -6.42 -3.02 -23.38
CA LYS A 79 -7.46 -4.06 -23.27
C LYS A 79 -6.98 -5.16 -22.34
N ARG A 80 -7.91 -5.67 -21.55
CA ARG A 80 -7.74 -6.88 -20.74
C ARG A 80 -8.90 -7.81 -21.00
N GLU A 81 -8.59 -9.06 -21.32
CA GLU A 81 -9.58 -10.07 -21.67
C GLU A 81 -9.36 -11.30 -20.80
N TYR A 82 -10.45 -11.83 -20.29
CA TYR A 82 -10.51 -13.13 -19.64
C TYR A 82 -11.39 -14.05 -20.47
N ARG A 83 -10.87 -15.20 -20.91
CA ARG A 83 -11.55 -16.14 -21.81
C ARG A 83 -11.50 -17.54 -21.22
N PHE A 84 -12.44 -17.86 -20.37
CA PHE A 84 -12.67 -19.22 -19.85
C PHE A 84 -14.17 -19.55 -20.03
N LEU A 85 -14.82 -20.14 -19.06
CA LEU A 85 -16.26 -20.43 -19.10
C LEU A 85 -17.11 -19.17 -19.37
N PHE A 86 -16.68 -18.04 -18.85
CA PHE A 86 -17.27 -16.72 -19.10
C PHE A 86 -16.20 -15.83 -19.73
N SER A 87 -16.58 -15.08 -20.77
CA SER A 87 -15.69 -14.10 -21.36
C SER A 87 -15.96 -12.73 -20.76
N SER A 88 -14.93 -12.08 -20.25
CA SER A 88 -14.99 -10.70 -19.79
C SER A 88 -13.94 -9.89 -20.52
N ARG A 89 -14.35 -8.79 -21.15
CA ARG A 89 -13.45 -7.91 -21.86
C ARG A 89 -13.60 -6.50 -21.30
N CYS A 90 -12.51 -5.92 -20.82
CA CYS A 90 -12.42 -4.52 -20.44
C CYS A 90 -11.47 -3.82 -21.42
N SER A 91 -11.91 -2.71 -22.02
CA SER A 91 -11.10 -1.90 -22.92
C SER A 91 -11.19 -0.45 -22.52
N ILE A 92 -10.04 0.21 -22.38
CA ILE A 92 -9.93 1.61 -22.02
C ILE A 92 -9.24 2.34 -23.18
N THR A 93 -9.83 3.46 -23.61
CA THR A 93 -9.21 4.34 -24.60
C THR A 93 -8.21 5.27 -23.91
N GLU A 94 -7.13 5.60 -24.56
CA GLU A 94 -6.11 6.50 -24.01
C GLU A 94 -6.70 7.86 -23.57
N LYS A 95 -7.66 8.38 -24.34
CA LYS A 95 -8.33 9.66 -24.04
C LYS A 95 -9.16 9.61 -22.73
N SER A 96 -9.64 8.45 -22.32
CA SER A 96 -10.43 8.28 -21.11
C SER A 96 -9.56 8.00 -19.87
N ILE A 97 -8.26 7.75 -20.04
CA ILE A 97 -7.34 7.52 -18.94
C ILE A 97 -7.11 8.83 -18.19
N VAL A 98 -7.44 8.83 -16.91
CA VAL A 98 -7.22 9.95 -16.00
C VAL A 98 -5.95 9.79 -15.21
N SER A 99 -5.70 8.59 -14.71
CA SER A 99 -4.48 8.31 -13.96
C SER A 99 -3.92 6.94 -14.30
N VAL A 100 -2.59 6.87 -14.28
CA VAL A 100 -1.84 5.61 -14.35
C VAL A 100 -0.89 5.53 -13.18
N ILE A 101 -0.93 4.41 -12.47
CA ILE A 101 -0.05 4.15 -11.34
C ILE A 101 0.85 2.98 -11.70
N ALA A 102 2.16 3.17 -11.66
CA ALA A 102 3.14 2.10 -11.82
C ALA A 102 3.85 1.84 -10.50
N GLU A 103 3.68 0.64 -9.95
CA GLU A 103 4.31 0.23 -8.69
C GLU A 103 5.42 -0.80 -8.93
N LYS A 104 6.65 -0.47 -8.51
CA LYS A 104 7.81 -1.37 -8.46
C LYS A 104 8.03 -1.83 -7.02
N VAL A 105 7.32 -2.88 -6.64
CA VAL A 105 7.35 -3.42 -5.28
C VAL A 105 8.68 -4.13 -5.03
N PHE A 106 9.28 -3.95 -3.85
CA PHE A 106 10.64 -4.42 -3.58
C PHE A 106 10.81 -5.94 -3.72
N TYR A 107 9.86 -6.73 -3.20
CA TYR A 107 9.91 -8.20 -3.27
C TYR A 107 9.65 -8.75 -4.67
N LEU A 108 9.12 -7.93 -5.60
CA LEU A 108 8.95 -8.27 -7.02
C LEU A 108 10.12 -7.78 -7.90
N ARG A 109 11.04 -6.98 -7.37
CA ARG A 109 12.20 -6.48 -8.13
C ARG A 109 13.10 -7.60 -8.67
N PRO A 110 13.41 -8.68 -7.92
CA PRO A 110 14.20 -9.78 -8.45
C PRO A 110 13.56 -10.41 -9.69
N LEU A 111 12.23 -10.46 -9.73
CA LEU A 111 11.45 -11.02 -10.84
C LEU A 111 11.24 -10.01 -11.99
N LYS A 112 11.78 -8.78 -11.87
CA LYS A 112 11.64 -7.70 -12.87
C LYS A 112 10.19 -7.44 -13.27
N VAL A 113 9.31 -7.31 -12.28
CA VAL A 113 7.86 -7.14 -12.46
C VAL A 113 7.41 -5.75 -12.01
N VAL A 114 6.45 -5.19 -12.75
CA VAL A 114 5.78 -3.92 -12.44
C VAL A 114 4.28 -4.14 -12.39
N LYS A 115 3.62 -3.58 -11.38
CA LYS A 115 2.16 -3.51 -11.30
C LYS A 115 1.71 -2.20 -11.91
N LEU A 116 0.76 -2.26 -12.83
CA LEU A 116 0.15 -1.11 -13.48
C LEU A 116 -1.33 -1.05 -13.12
N TYR A 117 -1.80 0.14 -12.83
CA TYR A 117 -3.21 0.43 -12.59
C TYR A 117 -3.62 1.57 -13.50
N PHE A 118 -4.70 1.38 -14.23
CA PHE A 118 -5.29 2.37 -15.12
C PHE A 118 -6.66 2.73 -14.59
N ASP A 119 -6.92 4.01 -14.43
CA ASP A 119 -8.18 4.53 -13.95
C ASP A 119 -8.75 5.54 -14.95
N THR A 120 -10.08 5.50 -15.14
CA THR A 120 -10.82 6.36 -16.07
C THR A 120 -11.79 7.28 -15.32
N THR A 121 -12.37 8.24 -16.03
CA THR A 121 -13.35 9.18 -15.47
C THR A 121 -14.63 8.50 -14.97
N SER A 122 -14.99 7.37 -15.55
CA SER A 122 -16.22 6.61 -15.25
C SER A 122 -15.97 5.34 -14.46
N GLY A 123 -14.75 5.18 -13.95
CA GLY A 123 -14.33 3.98 -13.25
C GLY A 123 -15.02 3.77 -11.91
N ASN A 124 -14.98 2.53 -11.45
CA ASN A 124 -15.58 2.13 -10.18
C ASN A 124 -14.80 2.73 -8.99
N ILE A 125 -15.54 3.29 -8.03
CA ILE A 125 -14.97 3.99 -6.88
C ILE A 125 -14.04 3.09 -6.03
N SER A 126 -14.26 1.77 -6.03
CA SER A 126 -13.53 0.84 -5.16
C SER A 126 -12.28 0.19 -5.79
N ASP A 127 -12.20 0.12 -7.12
CA ASP A 127 -11.15 -0.63 -7.81
C ASP A 127 -10.67 0.08 -9.09
N SER A 128 -9.37 -0.10 -9.51
CA SER A 128 -8.91 0.37 -10.82
C SER A 128 -9.65 -0.36 -11.93
N ASP A 129 -9.95 0.36 -13.00
CA ASP A 129 -10.66 -0.20 -14.14
C ASP A 129 -9.86 -1.33 -14.78
N ILE A 130 -8.56 -1.12 -14.98
CA ILE A 130 -7.65 -2.18 -15.41
C ILE A 130 -6.43 -2.21 -14.49
N SER A 131 -6.14 -3.40 -13.96
CA SER A 131 -4.90 -3.65 -13.22
C SER A 131 -4.13 -4.78 -13.89
N LEU A 132 -2.88 -4.52 -14.24
CA LEU A 132 -1.98 -5.44 -14.95
C LEU A 132 -0.72 -5.69 -14.12
N VAL A 133 -0.19 -6.90 -14.21
CA VAL A 133 1.12 -7.26 -13.68
C VAL A 133 1.97 -7.70 -14.85
N VAL A 134 2.92 -6.83 -15.23
CA VAL A 134 3.69 -6.99 -16.46
C VAL A 134 5.17 -7.11 -16.19
N SER A 135 5.91 -7.70 -17.13
CA SER A 135 7.36 -7.70 -17.08
C SER A 135 7.92 -6.29 -17.26
N TYR A 136 9.13 -6.05 -16.76
CA TYR A 136 9.79 -4.75 -16.97
C TYR A 136 9.98 -4.40 -18.46
N LYS A 137 10.22 -5.43 -19.30
CA LYS A 137 10.34 -5.26 -20.76
C LYS A 137 9.03 -4.76 -21.37
N ASP A 138 7.91 -5.37 -21.00
CA ASP A 138 6.60 -4.98 -21.53
C ASP A 138 6.18 -3.60 -21.01
N TYR A 139 6.50 -3.30 -19.75
CA TYR A 139 6.30 -1.97 -19.19
C TYR A 139 7.06 -0.88 -19.98
N GLU A 140 8.34 -1.10 -20.32
CA GLU A 140 9.10 -0.12 -21.09
C GLU A 140 8.55 0.00 -22.53
N LYS A 141 8.07 -1.08 -23.15
CA LYS A 141 7.37 -1.01 -24.45
C LYS A 141 6.07 -0.21 -24.33
N MET A 142 5.23 -0.50 -23.33
CA MET A 142 4.00 0.28 -23.07
C MET A 142 4.31 1.77 -22.88
N LYS A 143 5.41 2.07 -22.20
CA LYS A 143 5.86 3.43 -21.96
C LYS A 143 6.28 4.19 -23.23
N GLN A 144 6.73 3.48 -24.23
CA GLN A 144 7.05 4.06 -25.54
C GLN A 144 5.80 4.21 -26.43
N THR A 145 4.80 3.36 -26.23
CA THR A 145 3.60 3.29 -27.07
C THR A 145 2.51 4.24 -26.58
N LEU A 146 2.29 4.35 -25.26
CA LEU A 146 1.22 5.15 -24.68
C LEU A 146 1.72 6.58 -24.39
N LYS A 147 1.02 7.57 -24.90
CA LYS A 147 1.35 9.00 -24.72
C LYS A 147 1.30 9.45 -23.25
N VAL A 148 0.49 8.78 -22.42
CA VAL A 148 0.45 9.03 -20.97
C VAL A 148 1.85 8.96 -20.34
N PHE A 149 2.74 8.13 -20.91
CA PHE A 149 4.12 7.99 -20.44
C PHE A 149 5.12 8.81 -21.24
N GLU A 150 4.69 9.59 -22.22
CA GLU A 150 5.58 10.32 -23.13
C GLU A 150 6.56 11.19 -22.33
N ARG A 151 7.83 10.89 -22.47
CA ARG A 151 8.91 11.64 -21.86
C ARG A 151 9.32 12.75 -22.81
N THR A 152 8.84 13.94 -22.60
CA THR A 152 9.54 15.13 -23.10
C THR A 152 10.91 15.18 -22.44
N LYS A 153 11.96 15.27 -23.27
CA LYS A 153 13.35 15.23 -22.84
C LYS A 153 13.61 16.30 -21.76
N ASN A 154 14.17 15.87 -20.62
CA ASN A 154 14.83 16.72 -19.61
C ASN A 154 14.05 17.88 -18.99
N ILE A 155 12.79 17.70 -18.62
CA ILE A 155 12.12 18.67 -17.75
C ILE A 155 12.67 18.50 -16.32
N PRO A 156 13.26 19.54 -15.72
CA PRO A 156 13.71 19.47 -14.34
C PRO A 156 12.52 19.24 -13.42
N PRO A 157 12.71 18.55 -12.31
CA PRO A 157 11.63 18.37 -11.34
C PRO A 157 11.21 19.73 -10.79
N MET A 158 9.91 19.95 -10.75
CA MET A 158 9.33 21.19 -10.27
C MET A 158 9.60 21.42 -8.78
N GLU A 159 9.51 20.36 -7.98
CA GLU A 159 9.83 20.41 -6.56
C GLU A 159 10.41 19.07 -6.08
N LYS A 160 11.41 19.19 -5.22
CA LYS A 160 11.97 18.10 -4.42
C LYS A 160 11.99 18.57 -2.97
N PRO A 161 11.03 18.16 -2.14
CA PRO A 161 11.02 18.58 -0.75
C PRO A 161 12.31 18.14 -0.06
N LYS A 162 12.85 19.01 0.79
CA LYS A 162 14.01 18.67 1.62
C LYS A 162 13.67 17.46 2.49
N ILE A 163 14.63 16.59 2.74
CA ILE A 163 14.44 15.37 3.56
C ILE A 163 13.84 15.73 4.92
N LEU A 164 14.30 16.82 5.54
CA LEU A 164 13.76 17.32 6.81
C LEU A 164 12.24 17.59 6.73
N ASN A 165 11.75 18.16 5.63
CA ASN A 165 10.32 18.43 5.44
C ASN A 165 9.52 17.14 5.31
N VAL A 166 10.09 16.11 4.68
CA VAL A 166 9.47 14.77 4.57
C VAL A 166 9.41 14.10 5.94
N ILE A 167 10.46 14.22 6.74
CA ILE A 167 10.50 13.72 8.12
C ILE A 167 9.43 14.40 8.97
N LEU A 168 9.37 15.74 8.95
CA LEU A 168 8.35 16.51 9.68
C LEU A 168 6.93 16.15 9.21
N PHE A 169 6.72 16.05 7.90
CA PHE A 169 5.44 15.59 7.37
C PHE A 169 5.08 14.20 7.90
N SER A 170 6.02 13.26 7.86
CA SER A 170 5.79 11.87 8.32
C SER A 170 5.50 11.83 9.82
N LEU A 171 6.12 12.72 10.60
CA LEU A 171 5.89 12.86 12.03
C LEU A 171 4.46 13.36 12.32
N PHE A 172 4.01 14.36 11.60
CA PHE A 172 2.73 15.04 11.87
C PHE A 172 1.54 14.36 11.18
N PHE A 173 1.75 13.71 10.03
CA PHE A 173 0.74 12.97 9.29
C PHE A 173 0.77 11.46 9.54
N SER A 174 1.48 11.00 10.55
CA SER A 174 1.35 9.62 11.02
C SER A 174 -0.05 9.42 11.60
N SER A 175 -1.02 9.23 10.70
CA SER A 175 -2.46 9.05 11.01
C SER A 175 -2.79 7.72 11.70
N SER A 176 -1.77 6.98 12.10
CA SER A 176 -1.93 5.66 12.72
C SER A 176 -2.33 5.68 14.18
N LEU A 177 -2.58 6.86 14.76
CA LEU A 177 -3.12 6.91 16.13
C LEU A 177 -4.42 6.12 16.25
N SER A 178 -5.33 6.20 15.26
CA SER A 178 -6.55 5.40 15.27
C SER A 178 -6.28 3.90 15.10
N GLY A 179 -5.36 3.53 14.20
CA GLY A 179 -4.93 2.13 14.02
C GLY A 179 -4.16 1.58 15.21
N THR A 180 -3.29 2.37 15.83
CA THR A 180 -2.55 1.98 17.04
C THR A 180 -3.46 1.82 18.24
N VAL A 181 -4.46 2.68 18.41
CA VAL A 181 -5.48 2.54 19.46
C VAL A 181 -6.31 1.26 19.25
N TYR A 182 -6.70 0.96 18.02
CA TYR A 182 -7.42 -0.28 17.71
C TYR A 182 -6.57 -1.52 18.00
N VAL A 183 -5.32 -1.55 17.55
CA VAL A 183 -4.39 -2.64 17.84
C VAL A 183 -4.14 -2.76 19.34
N ALA A 184 -3.96 -1.66 20.06
CA ALA A 184 -3.81 -1.69 21.51
C ALA A 184 -5.07 -2.23 22.21
N ALA A 185 -6.28 -1.88 21.75
CA ALA A 185 -7.52 -2.41 22.28
C ALA A 185 -7.64 -3.93 22.05
N VAL A 186 -7.26 -4.42 20.85
CA VAL A 186 -7.24 -5.86 20.55
C VAL A 186 -6.20 -6.60 21.41
N LEU A 187 -5.01 -6.00 21.61
CA LEU A 187 -3.98 -6.55 22.48
C LEU A 187 -4.44 -6.62 23.94
N LEU A 188 -5.16 -5.61 24.41
CA LEU A 188 -5.74 -5.60 25.76
C LEU A 188 -6.85 -6.65 25.92
N GLN A 189 -7.70 -6.83 24.91
CA GLN A 189 -8.74 -7.85 24.89
C GLN A 189 -8.16 -9.28 24.81
N GLY A 190 -7.08 -9.47 24.06
CA GLY A 190 -6.34 -10.73 23.94
C GLY A 190 -5.34 -10.99 25.09
N ARG A 191 -5.36 -10.20 26.16
CA ARG A 191 -4.36 -10.16 27.22
C ARG A 191 -3.94 -11.53 27.74
N LYS A 192 -4.88 -12.47 27.99
CA LYS A 192 -4.53 -13.80 28.51
C LYS A 192 -3.63 -14.58 27.53
N ASN A 193 -4.03 -14.66 26.28
CA ASN A 193 -3.31 -15.45 25.26
C ASN A 193 -1.95 -14.83 24.92
N ILE A 194 -1.84 -13.50 24.96
CA ILE A 194 -0.59 -12.78 24.69
C ILE A 194 0.37 -12.89 25.88
N ILE A 195 -0.13 -12.84 27.10
CA ILE A 195 0.69 -13.04 28.32
C ILE A 195 1.30 -14.44 28.33
N ASP A 196 0.55 -15.46 27.95
CA ASP A 196 1.04 -16.84 27.90
C ASP A 196 2.19 -16.98 26.88
N ILE A 197 2.06 -16.36 25.69
CA ILE A 197 3.13 -16.33 24.68
C ILE A 197 4.34 -15.51 25.14
N ILE A 198 4.12 -14.38 25.80
CA ILE A 198 5.20 -13.51 26.29
C ILE A 198 5.94 -14.17 27.48
N ASN A 199 5.23 -14.93 28.31
CA ASN A 199 5.83 -15.71 29.40
C ASN A 199 6.79 -16.80 28.87
N GLU A 200 6.40 -17.50 27.80
CA GLU A 200 7.25 -18.49 27.14
C GLU A 200 8.53 -17.85 26.55
N LEU A 201 8.48 -16.60 26.13
CA LEU A 201 9.61 -15.88 25.51
C LEU A 201 10.52 -15.16 26.54
N GLN A 202 10.30 -15.29 27.84
CA GLN A 202 11.05 -14.61 28.93
C GLN A 202 11.15 -13.07 28.79
N VAL A 203 10.39 -12.47 27.87
CA VAL A 203 10.40 -11.03 27.63
C VAL A 203 9.65 -10.28 28.74
N GLN A 204 8.74 -10.95 29.42
CA GLN A 204 7.87 -10.34 30.45
C GLN A 204 8.69 -9.87 31.67
N GLN A 205 9.72 -10.60 32.09
CA GLN A 205 10.56 -10.19 33.21
C GLN A 205 11.23 -8.84 32.93
N LYS A 206 11.85 -8.68 31.77
CA LYS A 206 12.49 -7.42 31.36
C LYS A 206 11.50 -6.26 31.21
N LEU A 207 10.28 -6.50 30.68
CA LEU A 207 9.25 -5.48 30.55
C LEU A 207 8.71 -5.06 31.91
N ASN A 208 8.50 -6.00 32.84
CA ASN A 208 8.06 -5.71 34.18
C ASN A 208 9.11 -4.96 34.99
N GLU A 209 10.38 -5.32 34.89
CA GLU A 209 11.49 -4.60 35.52
C GLU A 209 11.58 -3.14 35.04
N LEU A 210 11.49 -2.91 33.72
CA LEU A 210 11.50 -1.57 33.14
C LEU A 210 10.26 -0.76 33.56
N SER A 211 9.06 -1.34 33.48
CA SER A 211 7.82 -0.67 33.85
C SER A 211 7.75 -0.36 35.34
N PHE A 212 8.25 -1.27 36.19
CA PHE A 212 8.31 -1.09 37.65
C PHE A 212 9.34 -0.03 38.03
N SER A 213 10.51 -0.03 37.39
CA SER A 213 11.56 0.97 37.61
C SER A 213 11.09 2.39 37.26
N ILE A 214 10.32 2.56 36.18
CA ILE A 214 9.76 3.84 35.78
C ILE A 214 8.60 4.25 36.70
N SER A 215 7.73 3.32 37.05
CA SER A 215 6.59 3.52 37.96
C SER A 215 7.04 3.93 39.37
N SER A 216 8.10 3.34 39.88
CA SER A 216 8.65 3.70 41.19
C SER A 216 9.15 5.15 41.27
N LYS A 217 9.65 5.68 40.15
CA LYS A 217 10.05 7.09 40.03
C LYS A 217 8.86 8.06 39.88
N LEU A 218 7.80 7.63 39.20
CA LEU A 218 6.63 8.48 38.93
C LEU A 218 5.53 8.43 40.00
N LYS A 219 5.62 7.53 40.98
CA LYS A 219 4.74 7.34 42.17
C LYS A 219 3.20 7.36 41.96
N ILE A 220 2.71 7.86 40.82
CA ILE A 220 1.29 8.15 40.53
C ILE A 220 0.72 7.24 39.45
N VAL A 221 1.55 6.69 38.54
CA VAL A 221 1.08 5.99 37.35
C VAL A 221 1.22 4.46 37.49
N PRO A 222 0.13 3.67 37.36
CA PRO A 222 0.19 2.23 37.43
C PRO A 222 1.11 1.64 36.35
N PRO A 223 1.89 0.57 36.63
CA PRO A 223 2.82 -0.04 35.67
C PRO A 223 2.15 -0.48 34.36
N ALA A 224 0.87 -0.91 34.43
CA ALA A 224 0.09 -1.30 33.25
C ALA A 224 -0.13 -0.14 32.26
N ILE A 225 -0.29 1.09 32.76
CA ILE A 225 -0.45 2.26 31.90
C ILE A 225 0.88 2.61 31.22
N ILE A 226 2.00 2.49 31.93
CA ILE A 226 3.33 2.71 31.38
C ILE A 226 3.63 1.71 30.28
N ALA A 227 3.33 0.42 30.49
CA ALA A 227 3.50 -0.62 29.49
C ALA A 227 2.64 -0.36 28.25
N LEU A 228 1.37 0.05 28.45
CA LEU A 228 0.47 0.43 27.34
C LEU A 228 1.03 1.60 26.54
N LEU A 229 1.47 2.66 27.21
CA LEU A 229 2.07 3.83 26.55
C LEU A 229 3.34 3.46 25.78
N ALA A 230 4.18 2.59 26.32
CA ALA A 230 5.38 2.12 25.63
C ALA A 230 5.03 1.37 24.33
N VAL A 231 4.02 0.50 24.35
CA VAL A 231 3.52 -0.19 23.15
C VAL A 231 2.96 0.81 22.13
N LEU A 232 2.17 1.79 22.56
CA LEU A 232 1.62 2.82 21.68
C LEU A 232 2.72 3.65 21.02
N ILE A 233 3.73 4.07 21.78
CA ILE A 233 4.88 4.82 21.26
C ILE A 233 5.66 3.96 20.25
N PHE A 234 5.88 2.68 20.55
CA PHE A 234 6.56 1.77 19.64
C PHE A 234 5.82 1.58 18.32
N LEU A 235 4.51 1.35 18.36
CA LEU A 235 3.66 1.23 17.17
C LEU A 235 3.62 2.54 16.37
N TRP A 236 3.54 3.68 17.06
CA TRP A 236 3.64 4.99 16.42
C TRP A 236 4.99 5.18 15.71
N PHE A 237 6.10 4.78 16.35
CA PHE A 237 7.42 4.87 15.78
C PHE A 237 7.58 4.01 14.52
N ILE A 238 7.05 2.78 14.53
CA ILE A 238 7.02 1.92 13.33
C ILE A 238 6.24 2.60 12.21
N SER A 239 5.09 3.18 12.51
CA SER A 239 4.27 3.90 11.55
C SER A 239 4.99 5.14 11.00
N PHE A 240 5.64 5.90 11.85
CA PHE A 240 6.46 7.05 11.48
C PHE A 240 7.57 6.65 10.50
N ILE A 241 8.35 5.61 10.83
CA ILE A 241 9.40 5.09 9.94
C ILE A 241 8.80 4.63 8.60
N SER A 242 7.70 3.91 8.63
CA SER A 242 7.01 3.44 7.42
C SER A 242 6.60 4.61 6.52
N ASN A 243 6.07 5.68 7.08
CA ASN A 243 5.72 6.89 6.33
C ASN A 243 6.96 7.62 5.80
N CYS A 244 8.03 7.74 6.59
CA CYS A 244 9.30 8.30 6.11
C CYS A 244 9.80 7.52 4.88
N ILE A 245 9.88 6.21 4.96
CA ILE A 245 10.33 5.34 3.86
C ILE A 245 9.44 5.50 2.64
N ARG A 246 8.14 5.67 2.84
CA ARG A 246 7.16 5.85 1.77
C ARG A 246 7.38 7.13 0.98
N TYR A 247 7.59 8.26 1.65
CA TYR A 247 7.71 9.57 1.02
C TYR A 247 9.16 9.98 0.71
N LEU A 248 10.14 9.15 1.05
CA LEU A 248 11.53 9.39 0.64
C LEU A 248 11.66 9.43 -0.88
N LYS A 249 12.57 10.30 -1.36
CA LYS A 249 12.83 10.54 -2.79
C LYS A 249 11.61 11.06 -3.54
N PHE A 250 10.72 11.77 -2.84
CA PHE A 250 9.59 12.43 -3.49
C PHE A 250 10.06 13.43 -4.55
N LYS A 251 9.41 13.38 -5.70
CA LYS A 251 9.67 14.26 -6.83
C LYS A 251 8.37 14.47 -7.59
N ILE A 252 8.04 15.70 -7.88
CA ILE A 252 6.93 16.07 -8.75
C ILE A 252 7.44 16.79 -9.98
N THR A 253 6.91 16.43 -11.14
CA THR A 253 7.26 17.03 -12.42
C THR A 253 5.96 17.29 -13.18
N LYS A 254 5.73 18.54 -13.62
CA LYS A 254 4.63 18.86 -14.51
C LYS A 254 5.11 18.73 -15.95
N ARG A 255 4.33 18.06 -16.76
CA ARG A 255 4.43 18.02 -18.22
C ARG A 255 3.26 18.82 -18.78
N GLU A 256 3.21 19.00 -20.08
CA GLU A 256 2.13 19.76 -20.73
C GLU A 256 0.74 19.33 -20.22
N ARG A 257 0.44 18.05 -20.27
CA ARG A 257 -0.85 17.49 -19.91
C ARG A 257 -0.84 16.70 -18.61
N TYR A 258 0.27 16.06 -18.27
CA TYR A 258 0.35 15.11 -17.18
C TYR A 258 1.23 15.62 -16.04
N ILE A 259 0.83 15.33 -14.82
CA ILE A 259 1.64 15.51 -13.61
C ILE A 259 2.22 14.15 -13.25
N GLU A 260 3.55 14.05 -13.23
CA GLU A 260 4.27 12.86 -12.81
C GLU A 260 4.73 13.03 -11.35
N ILE A 261 4.38 12.08 -10.49
CA ILE A 261 4.77 12.06 -9.09
C ILE A 261 5.52 10.74 -8.83
N ASP A 262 6.77 10.87 -8.42
CA ASP A 262 7.62 9.73 -8.07
C ASP A 262 7.90 9.76 -6.58
N TYR A 263 7.72 8.65 -5.89
CA TYR A 263 8.13 8.52 -4.50
C TYR A 263 8.35 7.07 -4.05
N GLY A 264 8.96 6.92 -2.89
CA GLY A 264 9.19 5.66 -2.22
C GLY A 264 10.58 5.09 -2.38
N LEU A 265 11.11 4.57 -1.28
CA LEU A 265 12.42 3.92 -1.26
C LEU A 265 12.30 2.41 -1.49
N ILE A 266 11.46 1.75 -0.70
CA ILE A 266 11.23 0.30 -0.74
C ILE A 266 10.32 -0.05 -1.91
N THR A 267 9.11 0.50 -1.95
CA THR A 267 8.19 0.40 -3.07
C THR A 267 8.22 1.70 -3.84
N LYS A 268 8.79 1.69 -5.04
CA LYS A 268 8.77 2.88 -5.91
C LYS A 268 7.44 2.98 -6.59
N ARG A 269 6.80 4.14 -6.49
CA ARG A 269 5.53 4.47 -7.11
C ARG A 269 5.69 5.63 -8.07
N TYR A 270 5.13 5.47 -9.25
CA TYR A 270 5.09 6.48 -10.31
C TYR A 270 3.63 6.72 -10.63
N TYR A 271 3.18 7.94 -10.42
CA TYR A 271 1.84 8.38 -10.74
C TYR A 271 1.91 9.29 -11.96
N TYR A 272 1.05 9.05 -12.92
CA TYR A 272 0.84 9.88 -14.10
C TYR A 272 -0.61 10.32 -14.07
N ILE A 273 -0.86 11.61 -13.86
CA ILE A 273 -2.21 12.16 -13.64
C ILE A 273 -2.46 13.23 -14.69
N ASP A 274 -3.59 13.15 -15.37
CA ASP A 274 -4.03 14.18 -16.31
C ASP A 274 -4.41 15.45 -15.52
N SER A 275 -3.68 16.53 -15.73
CA SER A 275 -3.90 17.79 -15.01
C SER A 275 -5.28 18.39 -15.27
N SER A 276 -5.85 18.17 -16.47
CA SER A 276 -7.19 18.66 -16.84
C SER A 276 -8.34 17.91 -16.15
N ARG A 277 -8.03 16.80 -15.48
CA ARG A 277 -9.01 15.94 -14.80
C ARG A 277 -8.95 16.01 -13.28
N ILE A 278 -8.22 16.97 -12.76
CA ILE A 278 -8.17 17.23 -11.31
C ILE A 278 -9.42 18.03 -10.93
N ASN A 279 -10.26 17.44 -10.10
CA ASN A 279 -11.52 18.05 -9.68
C ASN A 279 -11.29 19.19 -8.67
N TYR A 280 -10.46 18.94 -7.68
CA TYR A 280 -10.09 19.94 -6.67
C TYR A 280 -8.75 19.59 -6.00
N THR A 281 -8.15 20.58 -5.40
CA THR A 281 -7.00 20.45 -4.51
C THR A 281 -7.40 20.81 -3.10
N ASP A 282 -6.94 20.01 -2.15
CA ASP A 282 -7.17 20.20 -0.73
C ASP A 282 -5.84 20.53 -0.05
N LEU A 283 -5.84 21.67 0.65
CA LEU A 283 -4.70 22.14 1.43
C LEU A 283 -4.88 21.70 2.88
N ARG A 284 -4.03 20.78 3.31
CA ARG A 284 -4.10 20.24 4.67
C ARG A 284 -2.98 20.77 5.53
N GLN A 285 -3.38 21.23 6.70
CA GLN A 285 -2.47 21.69 7.73
C GLN A 285 -2.92 21.09 9.06
N ASN A 286 -2.04 20.34 9.71
CA ASN A 286 -2.28 19.86 11.07
C ASN A 286 -1.93 20.96 12.09
N ILE A 287 -2.49 20.86 13.29
CA ILE A 287 -2.24 21.83 14.39
C ILE A 287 -0.74 22.04 14.60
N LEU A 288 0.05 20.97 14.63
CA LEU A 288 1.50 21.04 14.81
C LEU A 288 2.23 21.72 13.65
N MET A 289 1.67 21.68 12.44
CA MET A 289 2.23 22.35 11.25
C MET A 289 1.93 23.84 11.22
N LYS A 290 0.95 24.33 12.01
CA LYS A 290 0.63 25.75 12.16
C LYS A 290 1.62 26.50 13.02
N PHE A 291 2.37 25.81 13.89
CA PHE A 291 3.32 26.47 14.77
C PHE A 291 4.45 27.12 13.98
N LYS A 292 4.71 28.40 14.22
CA LYS A 292 5.90 29.06 13.72
C LYS A 292 7.15 28.52 14.48
N PRO A 293 8.26 28.24 13.82
CA PRO A 293 8.64 28.63 12.44
C PRO A 293 8.31 27.62 11.35
N ILE A 294 7.49 26.59 11.62
CA ILE A 294 7.25 25.47 10.68
C ILE A 294 6.36 25.93 9.53
N ASP A 295 5.17 26.44 9.81
CA ASP A 295 4.14 26.92 8.88
C ASP A 295 4.12 26.18 7.52
N MET A 296 3.84 24.89 7.58
CA MET A 296 3.88 24.00 6.43
C MET A 296 2.48 23.53 6.04
N TYR A 297 2.29 23.29 4.75
CA TYR A 297 1.07 22.75 4.16
C TYR A 297 1.38 21.50 3.38
N SER A 298 0.45 20.54 3.39
CA SER A 298 0.40 19.41 2.49
C SER A 298 -0.65 19.65 1.43
N ILE A 299 -0.34 19.38 0.17
CA ILE A 299 -1.25 19.47 -0.95
C ILE A 299 -1.72 18.08 -1.30
N THR A 300 -3.01 17.86 -1.29
CA THR A 300 -3.65 16.67 -1.82
C THR A 300 -4.53 17.07 -3.00
N ALA A 301 -4.71 16.19 -3.96
CA ALA A 301 -5.59 16.45 -5.08
C ALA A 301 -6.56 15.29 -5.26
N SER A 302 -7.77 15.60 -5.67
CA SER A 302 -8.78 14.63 -6.02
C SER A 302 -8.98 14.62 -7.52
N CYS A 303 -8.82 13.45 -8.12
CA CYS A 303 -9.25 13.19 -9.48
C CYS A 303 -9.97 11.83 -9.54
N PRO A 304 -10.85 11.62 -10.54
CA PRO A 304 -11.54 10.34 -10.71
C PRO A 304 -10.53 9.19 -10.77
N GLY A 305 -10.82 8.09 -10.10
CA GLY A 305 -9.96 6.90 -10.07
C GLY A 305 -8.71 7.01 -9.19
N TYR A 306 -8.36 8.20 -8.73
CA TYR A 306 -7.17 8.43 -7.94
C TYR A 306 -7.49 8.43 -6.44
N GLY A 307 -6.87 7.56 -5.70
CA GLY A 307 -7.00 7.52 -4.23
C GLY A 307 -7.77 6.35 -3.65
N ASN A 308 -8.42 5.55 -4.47
CA ASN A 308 -9.34 4.53 -3.97
C ASN A 308 -8.69 3.20 -3.55
N LYS A 309 -7.45 2.95 -3.94
CA LYS A 309 -6.78 1.67 -3.67
C LYS A 309 -5.80 1.65 -2.53
N SER A 310 -5.37 2.79 -2.14
CA SER A 310 -4.74 2.95 -0.85
C SER A 310 -5.66 3.86 -0.06
N THR A 311 -6.05 3.47 1.12
CA THR A 311 -6.76 4.26 2.13
C THR A 311 -6.13 5.64 2.41
N GLN A 312 -5.28 6.12 1.52
CA GLN A 312 -4.54 7.36 1.63
C GLN A 312 -4.76 8.19 0.38
N ILE A 313 -5.39 9.33 0.58
CA ILE A 313 -5.50 10.39 -0.41
C ILE A 313 -4.10 10.68 -0.94
N PRO A 314 -3.92 10.66 -2.25
CA PRO A 314 -2.61 10.88 -2.84
C PRO A 314 -2.12 12.28 -2.53
N VAL A 315 -0.97 12.32 -1.95
CA VAL A 315 -0.29 13.55 -1.59
C VAL A 315 0.44 14.06 -2.82
N PHE A 316 0.00 15.20 -3.34
CA PHE A 316 0.68 15.90 -4.45
C PHE A 316 2.00 16.49 -3.99
N VAL A 317 2.00 17.10 -2.81
CA VAL A 317 3.21 17.58 -2.17
C VAL A 317 3.12 17.29 -0.68
N PRO A 318 4.02 16.50 -0.11
CA PRO A 318 3.94 16.08 1.29
C PRO A 318 4.11 17.25 2.25
N SER A 319 4.94 18.23 1.92
CA SER A 319 5.19 19.36 2.80
C SER A 319 5.81 20.53 2.04
N MET A 320 5.19 21.69 2.16
CA MET A 320 5.64 22.93 1.52
C MET A 320 5.36 24.14 2.43
N ARG A 321 6.26 25.12 2.44
CA ARG A 321 6.05 26.39 3.12
C ARG A 321 5.03 27.25 2.38
N LYS A 322 4.25 28.04 3.13
CA LYS A 322 3.22 28.92 2.60
C LYS A 322 3.70 29.82 1.45
N GLU A 323 4.91 30.34 1.53
CA GLU A 323 5.51 31.23 0.52
C GLU A 323 5.61 30.59 -0.87
N LYS A 324 5.89 29.27 -0.90
CA LYS A 324 6.01 28.52 -2.16
C LYS A 324 4.68 27.94 -2.65
N LEU A 325 3.67 27.91 -1.78
CA LEU A 325 2.40 27.23 -2.01
C LEU A 325 1.69 27.84 -3.22
N LYS A 326 1.51 29.16 -3.23
CA LYS A 326 0.78 29.88 -4.30
C LYS A 326 1.43 29.63 -5.65
N LYS A 327 2.74 29.82 -5.74
CA LYS A 327 3.50 29.57 -6.98
C LYS A 327 3.37 28.15 -7.47
N MET A 328 3.36 27.17 -6.55
CA MET A 328 3.23 25.76 -6.90
C MET A 328 1.83 25.42 -7.41
N LEU A 329 0.78 25.97 -6.80
CA LEU A 329 -0.60 25.77 -7.23
C LEU A 329 -0.86 26.41 -8.59
N GLU A 330 -0.41 27.63 -8.82
CA GLU A 330 -0.49 28.30 -10.13
C GLU A 330 0.24 27.52 -11.22
N MET A 331 1.39 26.94 -10.89
CA MET A 331 2.12 26.11 -11.84
C MET A 331 1.45 24.77 -12.11
N LEU A 332 0.84 24.12 -11.09
CA LEU A 332 0.17 22.83 -11.26
C LEU A 332 -1.17 22.97 -11.97
N MET A 333 -1.92 24.02 -11.64
CA MET A 333 -3.29 24.25 -12.10
C MET A 333 -3.51 25.72 -12.44
N PRO A 334 -3.07 26.15 -13.63
CA PRO A 334 -3.18 27.55 -14.05
C PRO A 334 -4.65 28.04 -14.16
N ASP A 335 -5.58 27.12 -14.35
CA ASP A 335 -7.00 27.44 -14.57
C ASP A 335 -7.83 27.53 -13.27
N GLN A 336 -7.20 27.25 -12.11
CA GLN A 336 -7.87 27.37 -10.81
C GLN A 336 -7.45 28.67 -10.12
N THR A 337 -8.36 29.60 -10.00
CA THR A 337 -8.19 30.81 -9.14
C THR A 337 -8.18 30.39 -7.67
N ILE A 338 -7.14 30.81 -6.95
CA ILE A 338 -6.93 30.54 -5.52
C ILE A 338 -7.39 31.76 -4.73
#